data_f15cee3c432b72e6623fb59b52f68fb5
#
_entry.id   f15cee3c432b72e6623fb59b52f68fb5
#
_cell.length_a   1.000
_cell.length_b   1.000
_cell.length_c   1.000
_cell.angle_alpha   90.00
_cell.angle_beta   90.00
_cell.angle_gamma   90.00
#
_symmetry.space_group_name_H-M   'P 1'
#
loop_
_entity.id
_entity.type
_entity.pdbx_description
1 polymer ?
#
loop_
_entity_poly.entity_id
_entity_poly.type
_entity_poly.pdbx_seq_one_letter_code
_entity_poly.pdbx_strand_id
1 'polypeptide(L)'
;MFRNGVVMGTMVSKIDGSGRKILVIDDDLAIRVLLQAVLKRMKFDVELAEDGAAGLEKLRRDGRFDLILLDLMMPKINGYEFIEKVAHEFPEQRPHIIVFTAAGKRGVEKIPPNSVCNSILKPFDLEKFIDMITDCLNRSHPTSIQSAEGSPKGL
;
A
#
# COMPACT_ATOMS: atom_id res chain seq x y z
N MET A 1 14.70 -27.71 -2.35
CA MET A 1 14.28 -27.45 -3.72
C MET A 1 12.77 -27.43 -3.87
N PHE A 2 12.10 -28.49 -3.51
CA PHE A 2 10.64 -28.49 -3.55
C PHE A 2 10.00 -27.42 -2.69
N ARG A 3 10.63 -27.11 -1.58
CA ARG A 3 10.11 -26.10 -0.66
C ARG A 3 9.99 -24.73 -1.31
N ASN A 4 10.96 -24.36 -2.10
CA ASN A 4 10.91 -23.06 -2.76
C ASN A 4 9.76 -22.97 -3.75
N GLY A 5 9.53 -24.05 -4.48
CA GLY A 5 8.41 -24.08 -5.40
C GLY A 5 7.07 -24.01 -4.70
N VAL A 6 6.96 -24.72 -3.58
CA VAL A 6 5.74 -24.71 -2.78
C VAL A 6 5.47 -23.33 -2.21
N VAL A 7 6.51 -22.70 -1.66
CA VAL A 7 6.36 -21.37 -1.09
C VAL A 7 5.90 -20.36 -2.13
N MET A 8 6.53 -20.38 -3.30
CA MET A 8 6.13 -19.47 -4.37
C MET A 8 4.71 -19.75 -4.84
N GLY A 9 4.35 -21.00 -4.93
CA GLY A 9 2.98 -21.37 -5.29
C GLY A 9 1.98 -20.88 -4.25
N THR A 10 2.33 -21.01 -2.97
CA THR A 10 1.47 -20.52 -1.89
C THR A 10 1.29 -19.01 -1.95
N MET A 11 2.38 -18.27 -2.17
CA MET A 11 2.31 -16.82 -2.25
C MET A 11 1.43 -16.37 -3.43
N VAL A 12 1.62 -16.98 -4.58
CA VAL A 12 0.86 -16.63 -5.78
C VAL A 12 -0.63 -16.96 -5.61
N SER A 13 -0.94 -18.00 -4.86
CA SER A 13 -2.33 -18.40 -4.70
C SER A 13 -3.07 -17.67 -3.57
N LYS A 14 -2.38 -16.88 -2.76
CA LYS A 14 -3.03 -16.16 -1.65
C LYS A 14 -4.07 -15.18 -2.12
N ILE A 15 -3.80 -14.49 -3.20
CA ILE A 15 -4.74 -13.51 -3.75
C ILE A 15 -4.53 -13.41 -5.26
N ASP A 16 -5.61 -13.32 -5.98
CA ASP A 16 -5.60 -13.02 -7.40
C ASP A 16 -5.83 -11.52 -7.55
N GLY A 17 -4.81 -10.83 -8.03
CA GLY A 17 -4.84 -9.38 -8.17
C GLY A 17 -5.51 -8.86 -9.42
N SER A 18 -6.12 -9.74 -10.22
CA SER A 18 -6.74 -9.35 -11.48
C SER A 18 -7.76 -8.24 -11.28
N GLY A 19 -7.65 -7.19 -12.09
CA GLY A 19 -8.54 -6.04 -12.02
C GLY A 19 -8.21 -5.05 -10.91
N ARG A 20 -7.15 -5.28 -10.15
CA ARG A 20 -6.72 -4.37 -9.08
C ARG A 20 -5.41 -3.70 -9.44
N LYS A 21 -5.31 -2.44 -9.09
CA LYS A 21 -4.16 -1.61 -9.46
C LYS A 21 -3.40 -1.14 -8.22
N ILE A 22 -2.09 -1.32 -8.24
CA ILE A 22 -1.21 -0.95 -7.13
C ILE A 22 -0.18 0.06 -7.60
N LEU A 23 0.02 1.11 -6.81
CA LEU A 23 1.07 2.10 -7.03
C LEU A 23 2.18 1.85 -6.01
N VAL A 24 3.41 1.67 -6.49
CA VAL A 24 4.58 1.49 -5.62
C VAL A 24 5.42 2.77 -5.68
N ILE A 25 5.63 3.39 -4.53
CA ILE A 25 6.38 4.64 -4.42
C ILE A 25 7.58 4.44 -3.50
N ASP A 26 8.76 4.44 -4.07
CA ASP A 26 10.03 4.29 -3.35
C ASP A 26 11.14 4.85 -4.23
N ASP A 27 12.10 5.56 -3.65
CA ASP A 27 13.21 6.10 -4.42
C ASP A 27 14.26 5.04 -4.78
N ASP A 28 14.21 3.88 -4.14
CA ASP A 28 15.12 2.77 -4.42
C ASP A 28 14.62 1.94 -5.61
N LEU A 29 15.35 2.01 -6.71
CA LEU A 29 14.99 1.28 -7.93
C LEU A 29 14.91 -0.23 -7.70
N ALA A 30 15.83 -0.79 -6.91
CA ALA A 30 15.85 -2.23 -6.67
C ALA A 30 14.56 -2.70 -5.98
N ILE A 31 14.09 -1.92 -5.02
CA ILE A 31 12.83 -2.22 -4.32
C ILE A 31 11.65 -2.13 -5.28
N ARG A 32 11.60 -1.08 -6.10
CA ARG A 32 10.51 -0.94 -7.08
C ARG A 32 10.45 -2.12 -8.03
N VAL A 33 11.61 -2.53 -8.55
CA VAL A 33 11.68 -3.66 -9.50
C VAL A 33 11.27 -4.96 -8.82
N LEU A 34 11.75 -5.19 -7.61
CA LEU A 34 11.38 -6.39 -6.86
C LEU A 34 9.88 -6.48 -6.63
N LEU A 35 9.30 -5.42 -6.10
CA LEU A 35 7.87 -5.40 -5.80
C LEU A 35 7.03 -5.52 -7.05
N GLN A 36 7.45 -4.85 -8.13
CA GLN A 36 6.73 -4.97 -9.40
C GLN A 36 6.72 -6.43 -9.89
N ALA A 37 7.86 -7.10 -9.84
CA ALA A 37 7.95 -8.49 -10.30
C ALA A 37 7.03 -9.41 -9.50
N VAL A 38 7.05 -9.28 -8.18
CA VAL A 38 6.22 -10.10 -7.29
C VAL A 38 4.74 -9.83 -7.52
N LEU A 39 4.37 -8.57 -7.55
CA LEU A 39 2.96 -8.18 -7.67
C LEU A 39 2.38 -8.54 -9.04
N LYS A 40 3.18 -8.42 -10.10
CA LYS A 40 2.73 -8.83 -11.43
C LYS A 40 2.49 -10.34 -11.51
N ARG A 41 3.29 -11.13 -10.82
CA ARG A 41 3.05 -12.57 -10.76
C ARG A 41 1.72 -12.88 -10.07
N MET A 42 1.28 -12.01 -9.18
CA MET A 42 -0.02 -12.13 -8.53
C MET A 42 -1.13 -11.48 -9.35
N LYS A 43 -0.83 -11.08 -10.58
CA LYS A 43 -1.76 -10.52 -11.56
C LYS A 43 -2.27 -9.12 -11.25
N PHE A 44 -1.58 -8.39 -10.38
CA PHE A 44 -1.90 -6.98 -10.17
C PHE A 44 -1.41 -6.14 -11.36
N ASP A 45 -2.14 -5.07 -11.63
CA ASP A 45 -1.65 -4.00 -12.49
C ASP A 45 -0.79 -3.08 -11.61
N VAL A 46 0.47 -2.89 -11.97
CA VAL A 46 1.44 -2.21 -11.11
C VAL A 46 2.04 -0.99 -11.79
N GLU A 47 1.91 0.14 -11.14
CA GLU A 47 2.58 1.37 -11.55
C GLU A 47 3.66 1.70 -10.54
N LEU A 48 4.73 2.34 -11.01
CA LEU A 48 5.87 2.69 -10.17
C LEU A 48 6.07 4.19 -10.16
N ALA A 49 6.47 4.72 -9.00
CA ALA A 49 6.87 6.12 -8.88
C ALA A 49 8.14 6.21 -8.05
N GLU A 50 9.05 7.07 -8.44
CA GLU A 50 10.34 7.21 -7.77
C GLU A 50 10.32 8.17 -6.59
N ASP A 51 9.26 8.94 -6.44
CA ASP A 51 9.09 9.85 -5.31
C ASP A 51 7.60 10.22 -5.14
N GLY A 52 7.32 10.97 -4.09
CA GLY A 52 5.95 11.36 -3.79
C GLY A 52 5.32 12.26 -4.85
N ALA A 53 6.11 13.12 -5.48
CA ALA A 53 5.59 14.00 -6.53
C ALA A 53 5.13 13.20 -7.74
N ALA A 54 5.95 12.25 -8.17
CA ALA A 54 5.60 11.36 -9.28
C ALA A 54 4.37 10.52 -8.92
N GLY A 55 4.27 10.07 -7.67
CA GLY A 55 3.12 9.30 -7.20
C GLY A 55 1.83 10.11 -7.26
N LEU A 56 1.86 11.36 -6.79
CA LEU A 56 0.70 12.25 -6.84
C LEU A 56 0.27 12.52 -8.28
N GLU A 57 1.24 12.72 -9.16
CA GLU A 57 0.93 12.95 -10.57
C GLU A 57 0.22 11.76 -11.19
N LYS A 58 0.65 10.54 -10.86
CA LYS A 58 -0.02 9.34 -11.33
C LYS A 58 -1.44 9.22 -10.79
N LEU A 59 -1.65 9.56 -9.53
CA LEU A 59 -3.00 9.59 -8.97
C LEU A 59 -3.90 10.58 -9.68
N ARG A 60 -3.39 11.76 -9.98
CA ARG A 60 -4.16 12.79 -10.69
C ARG A 60 -4.51 12.39 -12.10
N ARG A 61 -3.60 11.71 -12.78
CA ARG A 61 -3.77 11.32 -14.18
C ARG A 61 -4.65 10.08 -14.33
N ASP A 62 -4.33 9.05 -13.55
CA ASP A 62 -4.96 7.73 -13.73
C ASP A 62 -6.14 7.51 -12.79
N GLY A 63 -6.27 8.33 -11.78
CA GLY A 63 -7.42 8.39 -10.91
C GLY A 63 -7.45 7.34 -9.83
N ARG A 64 -7.44 6.08 -10.14
CA ARG A 64 -7.78 5.05 -9.17
C ARG A 64 -6.70 4.03 -8.95
N PHE A 65 -6.33 3.88 -7.69
CA PHE A 65 -5.48 2.77 -7.25
C PHE A 65 -6.16 2.11 -6.06
N ASP A 66 -6.13 0.80 -6.03
CA ASP A 66 -6.70 0.04 -4.91
C ASP A 66 -5.78 0.05 -3.71
N LEU A 67 -4.47 0.13 -3.95
CA LEU A 67 -3.46 0.11 -2.90
C LEU A 67 -2.26 0.95 -3.33
N ILE A 68 -1.71 1.67 -2.36
CA ILE A 68 -0.45 2.39 -2.52
C ILE A 68 0.56 1.80 -1.55
N LEU A 69 1.70 1.38 -2.05
CA LEU A 69 2.83 0.94 -1.24
C LEU A 69 3.79 2.12 -1.19
N LEU A 70 4.06 2.63 0.00
CA LEU A 70 4.70 3.93 0.18
C LEU A 70 5.88 3.87 1.13
N ASP A 71 7.04 4.36 0.69
CA ASP A 71 8.16 4.63 1.57
C ASP A 71 8.02 6.03 2.18
N LEU A 72 8.42 6.17 3.42
CA LEU A 72 8.37 7.47 4.11
C LEU A 72 9.57 8.36 3.77
N MET A 73 10.72 7.75 3.52
CA MET A 73 11.98 8.48 3.36
C MET A 73 12.30 8.66 1.88
N MET A 74 11.82 9.73 1.30
CA MET A 74 12.04 10.04 -0.10
C MET A 74 12.38 11.52 -0.27
N PRO A 75 13.10 11.88 -1.35
CA PRO A 75 13.34 13.27 -1.67
C PRO A 75 12.07 13.96 -2.20
N LYS A 76 12.10 15.26 -2.26
CA LYS A 76 11.02 16.14 -2.74
C LYS A 76 9.82 16.06 -1.81
N ILE A 77 8.86 15.18 -2.08
CA ILE A 77 7.71 15.00 -1.22
C ILE A 77 7.93 13.68 -0.48
N ASN A 78 8.11 13.75 0.83
CA ASN A 78 8.29 12.54 1.63
C ASN A 78 6.94 11.85 1.86
N GLY A 79 6.98 10.64 2.47
CA GLY A 79 5.77 9.85 2.65
C GLY A 79 4.72 10.50 3.54
N TYR A 80 5.13 11.25 4.55
CA TYR A 80 4.16 11.93 5.42
C TYR A 80 3.39 12.99 4.66
N GLU A 81 4.11 13.81 3.90
CA GLU A 81 3.50 14.82 3.05
C GLU A 81 2.60 14.18 2.00
N PHE A 82 3.02 13.06 1.45
CA PHE A 82 2.23 12.33 0.47
C PHE A 82 0.89 11.88 1.07
N ILE A 83 0.93 11.31 2.27
CA ILE A 83 -0.29 10.86 2.97
C ILE A 83 -1.26 12.03 3.17
N GLU A 84 -0.74 13.17 3.62
CA GLU A 84 -1.56 14.36 3.82
C GLU A 84 -2.18 14.84 2.52
N LYS A 85 -1.39 14.89 1.46
CA LYS A 85 -1.87 15.36 0.16
C LYS A 85 -2.93 14.43 -0.41
N VAL A 86 -2.75 13.13 -0.27
CA VAL A 86 -3.76 12.17 -0.74
C VAL A 86 -5.07 12.36 0.01
N ALA A 87 -5.01 12.53 1.32
CA ALA A 87 -6.22 12.75 2.12
C ALA A 87 -6.93 14.03 1.72
N HIS A 88 -6.18 15.07 1.37
CA HIS A 88 -6.72 16.36 1.01
C HIS A 88 -7.25 16.41 -0.44
N GLU A 89 -6.47 15.86 -1.37
CA GLU A 89 -6.82 15.95 -2.79
C GLU A 89 -7.79 14.87 -3.25
N PHE A 90 -7.78 13.71 -2.59
CA PHE A 90 -8.57 12.57 -3.02
C PHE A 90 -9.44 12.00 -1.90
N PRO A 91 -10.25 12.85 -1.26
CA PRO A 91 -11.03 12.41 -0.09
C PRO A 91 -12.06 11.33 -0.42
N GLU A 92 -12.55 11.29 -1.66
CA GLU A 92 -13.55 10.31 -2.05
C GLU A 92 -12.98 8.97 -2.44
N GLN A 93 -11.75 8.96 -2.94
CA GLN A 93 -11.15 7.72 -3.46
C GLN A 93 -10.53 6.88 -2.37
N ARG A 94 -9.89 7.51 -1.41
CA ARG A 94 -9.30 6.88 -0.23
C ARG A 94 -8.63 5.53 -0.52
N PRO A 95 -7.57 5.52 -1.33
CA PRO A 95 -6.87 4.27 -1.58
C PRO A 95 -6.27 3.74 -0.28
N HIS A 96 -6.20 2.43 -0.15
CA HIS A 96 -5.46 1.85 0.96
C HIS A 96 -3.99 2.22 0.83
N ILE A 97 -3.33 2.49 1.95
CA ILE A 97 -1.90 2.78 1.95
C ILE A 97 -1.22 1.83 2.93
N ILE A 98 -0.19 1.15 2.46
CA ILE A 98 0.72 0.39 3.31
C ILE A 98 2.07 1.09 3.25
N VAL A 99 2.61 1.42 4.42
CA VAL A 99 3.94 2.03 4.52
C VAL A 99 4.98 0.95 4.70
N PHE A 100 6.07 1.01 3.94
CA PHE A 100 7.22 0.13 4.13
C PHE A 100 8.48 0.99 4.15
N THR A 101 9.18 1.06 5.27
CA THR A 101 10.19 2.09 5.44
C THR A 101 11.36 1.67 6.32
N ALA A 102 12.51 2.30 6.07
CA ALA A 102 13.69 2.19 6.93
C ALA A 102 13.70 3.25 8.03
N ALA A 103 12.66 4.07 8.14
CA ALA A 103 12.61 5.16 9.10
C ALA A 103 12.51 4.71 10.56
N GLY A 104 12.35 3.40 10.79
CA GLY A 104 12.28 2.84 12.12
C GLY A 104 10.93 3.06 12.79
N LYS A 105 10.83 2.54 14.00
CA LYS A 105 9.58 2.60 14.76
C LYS A 105 9.12 4.02 15.01
N ARG A 106 10.06 4.91 15.34
CA ARG A 106 9.73 6.32 15.58
C ARG A 106 9.16 7.00 14.33
N GLY A 107 9.67 6.63 13.16
CA GLY A 107 9.14 7.17 11.93
C GLY A 107 7.69 6.75 11.70
N VAL A 108 7.39 5.49 11.96
CA VAL A 108 6.04 4.98 11.82
C VAL A 108 5.09 5.64 12.82
N GLU A 109 5.54 5.89 14.04
CA GLU A 109 4.71 6.53 15.06
C GLU A 109 4.27 7.95 14.70
N LYS A 110 4.97 8.59 13.77
CA LYS A 110 4.62 9.93 13.31
C LYS A 110 3.49 9.94 12.26
N ILE A 111 3.12 8.78 11.78
CA ILE A 111 2.02 8.68 10.81
C ILE A 111 0.71 8.99 11.52
N PRO A 112 -0.13 9.87 10.97
CA PRO A 112 -1.41 10.16 11.61
C PRO A 112 -2.27 8.90 11.78
N PRO A 113 -2.94 8.76 12.91
CA PRO A 113 -3.77 7.56 13.14
C PRO A 113 -4.83 7.41 12.05
N ASN A 114 -5.10 6.18 11.68
CA ASN A 114 -6.14 5.83 10.71
C ASN A 114 -5.90 6.35 9.29
N SER A 115 -4.70 6.82 9.00
CA SER A 115 -4.38 7.33 7.67
C SER A 115 -3.80 6.27 6.75
N VAL A 116 -3.32 5.16 7.30
CA VAL A 116 -2.76 4.05 6.53
C VAL A 116 -3.36 2.74 7.01
N CYS A 117 -3.37 1.76 6.13
CA CYS A 117 -3.90 0.43 6.43
C CYS A 117 -2.96 -0.34 7.35
N ASN A 118 -1.67 -0.26 7.08
CA ASN A 118 -0.66 -0.97 7.86
C ASN A 118 0.73 -0.41 7.58
N SER A 119 1.73 -0.87 8.33
CA SER A 119 3.11 -0.48 8.10
C SER A 119 4.06 -1.62 8.41
N ILE A 120 5.20 -1.65 7.73
CA ILE A 120 6.24 -2.65 7.96
C ILE A 120 7.61 -1.99 7.82
N LEU A 121 8.55 -2.39 8.65
CA LEU A 121 9.91 -1.83 8.64
C LEU A 121 10.81 -2.61 7.69
N LYS A 122 11.68 -1.90 6.98
CA LYS A 122 12.75 -2.52 6.19
C LYS A 122 13.90 -2.92 7.10
N PRO A 123 14.57 -4.05 6.86
CA PRO A 123 14.24 -5.08 5.87
C PRO A 123 13.02 -5.88 6.33
N PHE A 124 12.21 -6.35 5.41
CA PHE A 124 10.99 -7.05 5.74
C PHE A 124 10.96 -8.44 5.08
N ASP A 125 10.19 -9.31 5.69
CA ASP A 125 9.90 -10.63 5.14
C ASP A 125 8.86 -10.47 4.03
N LEU A 126 9.18 -10.93 2.84
CA LEU A 126 8.32 -10.76 1.68
C LEU A 126 6.98 -11.46 1.85
N GLU A 127 6.98 -12.64 2.47
CA GLU A 127 5.74 -13.38 2.69
C GLU A 127 4.81 -12.62 3.63
N LYS A 128 5.36 -12.06 4.71
CA LYS A 128 4.57 -11.24 5.63
C LYS A 128 4.03 -10.00 4.94
N PHE A 129 4.83 -9.43 4.05
CA PHE A 129 4.40 -8.25 3.30
C PHE A 129 3.22 -8.59 2.38
N ILE A 130 3.29 -9.74 1.70
CA ILE A 130 2.19 -10.21 0.85
C ILE A 130 0.93 -10.48 1.68
N ASP A 131 1.08 -11.06 2.86
CA ASP A 131 -0.05 -11.27 3.77
C ASP A 131 -0.70 -9.95 4.14
N MET A 132 0.12 -8.96 4.41
CA MET A 132 -0.35 -7.62 4.77
C MET A 132 -1.13 -6.97 3.62
N ILE A 133 -0.64 -7.13 2.40
CA ILE A 133 -1.31 -6.64 1.20
C ILE A 133 -2.68 -7.31 1.05
N THR A 134 -2.70 -8.62 1.20
CA THR A 134 -3.93 -9.41 1.08
C THR A 134 -4.96 -8.97 2.12
N ASP A 135 -4.55 -8.84 3.36
CA ASP A 135 -5.45 -8.40 4.44
C ASP A 135 -5.99 -7.00 4.18
N CYS A 136 -5.12 -6.11 3.74
CA CYS A 136 -5.51 -4.74 3.48
C CYS A 136 -6.54 -4.64 2.36
N LEU A 137 -6.32 -5.37 1.28
CA LEU A 137 -7.24 -5.35 0.13
C LEU A 137 -8.58 -6.03 0.42
N ASN A 138 -8.62 -6.89 1.42
CA ASN A 138 -9.85 -7.57 1.81
C ASN A 138 -10.68 -6.77 2.81
N ARG A 139 -10.16 -5.66 3.33
CA ARG A 139 -10.91 -4.81 4.26
C ARG A 139 -11.86 -3.88 3.53
N SER A 140 -12.97 -3.58 4.18
CA SER A 140 -13.88 -2.54 3.70
C SER A 140 -13.22 -1.18 3.91
N HIS A 141 -13.64 -0.21 3.14
CA HIS A 141 -13.20 1.16 3.36
C HIS A 141 -13.68 1.65 4.71
N PRO A 142 -12.90 2.51 5.37
CA PRO A 142 -13.28 3.05 6.68
C PRO A 142 -14.66 3.70 6.70
N THR A 143 -15.08 4.25 5.59
CA THR A 143 -16.39 4.88 5.48
C THR A 143 -17.52 3.92 5.78
N SER A 144 -17.40 2.70 5.28
CA SER A 144 -18.44 1.70 5.49
C SER A 144 -18.55 1.31 6.96
N ILE A 145 -17.42 1.26 7.62
CA ILE A 145 -17.38 0.89 9.02
C ILE A 145 -18.08 1.93 9.86
N GLN A 146 -17.84 3.20 9.55
CA GLN A 146 -18.43 4.27 10.32
C GLN A 146 -19.94 4.28 10.26
N SER A 147 -20.49 4.05 9.08
CA SER A 147 -21.92 4.04 8.95
C SER A 147 -22.54 2.88 9.72
N ALA A 148 -21.88 1.77 9.74
CA ALA A 148 -22.39 0.63 10.49
C ALA A 148 -22.46 0.91 11.97
N GLU A 149 -21.49 1.64 12.47
CA GLU A 149 -21.46 1.92 13.90
C GLU A 149 -22.45 2.93 14.34
N GLY A 150 -22.84 3.80 13.48
CA GLY A 150 -23.77 4.85 13.86
C GLY A 150 -25.13 4.32 14.19
N SER A 151 -25.48 3.19 13.68
CA SER A 151 -26.84 2.77 13.82
C SER A 151 -27.26 2.25 15.20
N PRO A 152 -26.48 1.49 15.86
CA PRO A 152 -27.01 0.79 17.04
C PRO A 152 -27.29 1.65 18.23
N LYS A 153 -27.00 2.86 18.14
CA LYS A 153 -27.15 3.68 19.30
C LYS A 153 -28.56 4.00 19.66
N GLY A 154 -29.45 3.69 18.83
CA GLY A 154 -30.82 4.00 19.09
C GLY A 154 -31.33 3.53 20.43
N LEU A 155 -30.51 2.92 21.13
CA LEU A 155 -30.88 2.47 22.44
C LEU A 155 -30.87 3.56 23.43
#